data_646d21ca9c6d08d53bf517548c3c4ceb
#
_entry.id   646d21ca9c6d08d53bf517548c3c4ceb
#
_cell.length_a   1.000
_cell.length_b   1.000
_cell.length_c   1.000
_cell.angle_alpha   90.00
_cell.angle_beta   90.00
_cell.angle_gamma   90.00
#
_symmetry.space_group_name_H-M   'P 1'
#
loop_
_entity.id
_entity.type
_entity.pdbx_description
1 polymer ?
#
loop_
_entity_poly.entity_id
_entity_poly.type
_entity_poly.pdbx_seq_one_letter_code
_entity_poly.pdbx_strand_id
1 'polypeptide(L)'
;MSTETQPESTLSSPTSTSREVLPGGMSAAGTDVVEFPYKAISRGAVVAIVMAVLAIPGLIPEFAPLLALCILGIIAAIVALRSIRRYPEEFSGRGLALAALAINGLLLGGGASLHTYTYMTEVPEGYTRVKFYELQQDGSGNKLQRPTDKAIEVHDQDIFLKGYIHPSSGSGLLKHFILVPDLGTCCFGGQPESSDMVEVTLSGGQSTEANMRKKKLAGKFRVNQAPQSLTDFDNAVFYRLRADQVK
;
A
#
# COMPACT_ATOMS: atom_id res chain seq x y z
N MET A 1 -77.69 -3.02 -30.23
CA MET A 1 -78.70 -3.48 -29.30
C MET A 1 -78.33 -2.96 -27.94
N SER A 2 -79.05 -1.94 -27.58
CA SER A 2 -79.64 -1.56 -26.30
C SER A 2 -78.58 -0.99 -25.32
N THR A 3 -78.48 0.32 -25.27
CA THR A 3 -79.28 1.27 -24.43
C THR A 3 -79.27 0.81 -22.98
N GLU A 4 -78.91 1.61 -21.99
CA GLU A 4 -79.54 2.78 -21.44
C GLU A 4 -78.87 3.10 -20.11
N THR A 5 -78.54 4.22 -19.85
CA THR A 5 -79.13 5.41 -19.24
C THR A 5 -78.59 5.68 -17.85
N GLN A 6 -78.07 6.90 -17.71
CA GLN A 6 -77.89 7.65 -16.46
C GLN A 6 -79.26 7.91 -15.78
N PRO A 7 -79.28 8.23 -14.49
CA PRO A 7 -79.44 9.65 -14.14
C PRO A 7 -78.64 10.10 -12.89
N GLU A 8 -78.13 11.20 -12.98
CA GLU A 8 -78.15 12.49 -12.28
C GLU A 8 -79.13 12.60 -11.07
N SER A 9 -78.57 13.19 -10.01
CA SER A 9 -79.15 14.19 -9.07
C SER A 9 -78.54 13.96 -7.68
N THR A 10 -78.21 14.86 -6.88
CA THR A 10 -78.42 16.25 -6.59
C THR A 10 -77.70 16.56 -5.28
N LEU A 11 -77.02 17.68 -5.29
CA LEU A 11 -76.82 18.70 -4.27
C LEU A 11 -77.45 18.45 -2.89
N SER A 12 -76.62 18.49 -1.84
CA SER A 12 -77.00 19.18 -0.59
C SER A 12 -75.76 19.40 0.29
N SER A 13 -75.30 20.64 0.38
CA SER A 13 -74.62 21.22 1.56
C SER A 13 -75.74 21.70 2.52
N PRO A 14 -75.39 22.22 3.68
CA PRO A 14 -74.34 21.94 4.64
C PRO A 14 -74.94 21.67 6.05
N THR A 15 -74.22 20.97 6.86
CA THR A 15 -74.62 20.96 8.27
C THR A 15 -73.47 21.50 9.11
N SER A 16 -73.68 22.72 9.55
CA SER A 16 -72.91 23.33 10.64
C SER A 16 -73.05 22.48 11.90
N THR A 17 -71.98 21.79 12.25
CA THR A 17 -71.95 21.18 13.56
C THR A 17 -71.27 22.14 14.52
N SER A 18 -72.07 22.58 15.42
CA SER A 18 -71.75 23.44 16.53
C SER A 18 -70.50 23.03 17.28
N ARG A 19 -69.62 23.99 17.45
CA ARG A 19 -68.54 23.91 18.40
C ARG A 19 -69.15 23.76 19.80
N GLU A 20 -69.05 22.61 20.34
CA GLU A 20 -69.25 22.36 21.75
C GLU A 20 -67.99 22.84 22.48
N VAL A 21 -68.08 24.00 23.06
CA VAL A 21 -67.06 24.56 23.92
C VAL A 21 -67.13 23.86 25.24
N LEU A 22 -66.29 22.93 25.49
CA LEU A 22 -66.06 22.37 26.81
C LEU A 22 -65.34 23.41 27.67
N PRO A 23 -65.88 23.76 28.85
CA PRO A 23 -65.19 24.66 29.77
C PRO A 23 -64.13 23.90 30.52
N GLY A 24 -62.91 24.10 30.20
CA GLY A 24 -61.76 23.51 30.82
C GLY A 24 -60.57 23.63 29.90
N GLY A 25 -60.20 24.88 29.58
CA GLY A 25 -59.08 25.17 28.70
C GLY A 25 -57.77 24.66 29.25
N MET A 26 -57.37 23.50 28.79
CA MET A 26 -55.99 23.23 28.56
C MET A 26 -55.76 23.51 27.07
N SER A 27 -55.32 24.74 26.78
CA SER A 27 -54.66 25.02 25.53
C SER A 27 -53.57 23.96 25.42
N ALA A 28 -53.69 23.07 24.42
CA ALA A 28 -52.56 22.33 23.97
C ALA A 28 -51.47 23.37 23.63
N ALA A 29 -50.56 23.57 24.55
CA ALA A 29 -49.34 24.29 24.28
C ALA A 29 -48.81 23.63 23.03
N GLY A 30 -48.78 24.38 21.94
CA GLY A 30 -48.09 23.94 20.74
C GLY A 30 -46.72 23.45 21.22
N THR A 31 -46.49 22.16 21.08
CA THR A 31 -45.15 21.68 21.14
C THR A 31 -44.43 22.35 19.99
N ASP A 32 -43.86 23.54 20.26
CA ASP A 32 -42.82 24.07 19.44
C ASP A 32 -41.78 22.96 19.43
N VAL A 33 -41.87 22.12 18.42
CA VAL A 33 -40.77 21.18 18.08
C VAL A 33 -39.61 22.11 17.78
N VAL A 34 -38.77 22.32 18.78
CA VAL A 34 -37.50 22.99 18.61
C VAL A 34 -36.74 22.14 17.63
N GLU A 35 -36.88 22.41 16.36
CA GLU A 35 -36.08 21.84 15.29
C GLU A 35 -34.65 22.36 15.54
N PHE A 36 -33.88 21.59 16.30
CA PHE A 36 -32.45 21.81 16.35
C PHE A 36 -31.92 21.59 14.95
N PRO A 37 -31.37 22.58 14.26
CA PRO A 37 -30.82 22.40 12.93
C PRO A 37 -29.59 21.48 13.06
N TYR A 38 -29.84 20.19 12.98
CA TYR A 38 -28.75 19.18 13.01
C TYR A 38 -28.04 19.22 11.66
N LYS A 39 -26.84 19.81 11.64
CA LYS A 39 -25.97 19.77 10.48
C LYS A 39 -25.19 18.45 10.45
N ALA A 40 -25.40 17.66 9.42
CA ALA A 40 -24.70 16.39 9.26
C ALA A 40 -23.21 16.62 8.92
N ILE A 41 -22.33 15.81 9.52
CA ILE A 41 -20.92 15.80 9.15
C ILE A 41 -20.79 15.25 7.73
N SER A 42 -20.03 15.91 6.87
CA SER A 42 -19.79 15.47 5.51
C SER A 42 -19.13 14.08 5.50
N ARG A 43 -19.79 13.11 4.85
CA ARG A 43 -19.26 11.73 4.68
C ARG A 43 -17.88 11.72 4.04
N GLY A 44 -17.64 12.64 3.08
CA GLY A 44 -16.33 12.77 2.43
C GLY A 44 -15.21 13.17 3.40
N ALA A 45 -15.50 14.00 4.42
CA ALA A 45 -14.51 14.36 5.43
C ALA A 45 -14.14 13.16 6.32
N VAL A 46 -15.12 12.33 6.69
CA VAL A 46 -14.88 11.10 7.45
C VAL A 46 -14.06 10.12 6.64
N VAL A 47 -14.44 9.88 5.37
CA VAL A 47 -13.69 9.01 4.46
C VAL A 47 -12.24 9.49 4.31
N ALA A 48 -12.01 10.79 4.17
CA ALA A 48 -10.68 11.34 4.02
C ALA A 48 -9.78 11.08 5.25
N ILE A 49 -10.35 11.14 6.47
CA ILE A 49 -9.60 10.80 7.70
C ILE A 49 -9.31 9.29 7.75
N VAL A 50 -10.30 8.46 7.44
CA VAL A 50 -10.09 7.00 7.41
C VAL A 50 -8.97 6.62 6.44
N MET A 51 -8.94 7.23 5.24
CA MET A 51 -7.87 7.00 4.28
C MET A 51 -6.50 7.46 4.81
N ALA A 52 -6.44 8.58 5.54
CA ALA A 52 -5.20 9.03 6.16
C ALA A 52 -4.69 8.02 7.21
N VAL A 53 -5.57 7.48 8.05
CA VAL A 53 -5.19 6.48 9.06
C VAL A 53 -4.70 5.19 8.42
N LEU A 54 -5.39 4.71 7.38
CA LEU A 54 -4.99 3.51 6.62
C LEU A 54 -3.68 3.71 5.84
N ALA A 55 -3.31 4.93 5.53
CA ALA A 55 -2.06 5.25 4.83
C ALA A 55 -0.84 5.30 5.76
N ILE A 56 -1.01 5.39 7.10
CA ILE A 56 0.11 5.50 8.06
C ILE A 56 1.14 4.38 7.91
N PRO A 57 0.75 3.09 7.76
CA PRO A 57 1.73 2.03 7.54
C PRO A 57 2.58 2.24 6.28
N GLY A 58 2.09 3.01 5.31
CA GLY A 58 2.83 3.38 4.10
C GLY A 58 4.12 4.18 4.34
N LEU A 59 4.38 4.65 5.55
CA LEU A 59 5.67 5.24 5.93
C LEU A 59 6.78 4.18 6.06
N ILE A 60 6.41 2.92 6.22
CA ILE A 60 7.34 1.79 6.25
C ILE A 60 7.62 1.35 4.80
N PRO A 61 8.89 1.11 4.40
CA PRO A 61 9.24 0.80 3.01
C PRO A 61 8.48 -0.38 2.39
N GLU A 62 8.20 -1.41 3.19
CA GLU A 62 7.47 -2.60 2.74
C GLU A 62 6.01 -2.30 2.36
N PHE A 63 5.43 -1.27 2.97
CA PHE A 63 4.04 -0.86 2.78
C PHE A 63 3.91 0.46 2.00
N ALA A 64 4.98 0.93 1.37
CA ALA A 64 4.99 2.19 0.60
C ALA A 64 3.80 2.38 -0.38
N PRO A 65 3.26 1.33 -1.05
CA PRO A 65 2.09 1.48 -1.91
C PRO A 65 0.84 2.01 -1.20
N LEU A 66 0.72 1.83 0.14
CA LEU A 66 -0.41 2.36 0.90
C LEU A 66 -0.46 3.89 0.93
N LEU A 67 0.65 4.59 0.66
CA LEU A 67 0.64 6.04 0.50
C LEU A 67 -0.28 6.51 -0.63
N ALA A 68 -0.58 5.65 -1.60
CA ALA A 68 -1.55 5.97 -2.65
C ALA A 68 -2.96 6.24 -2.10
N LEU A 69 -3.31 5.70 -0.92
CA LEU A 69 -4.58 6.00 -0.24
C LEU A 69 -4.70 7.48 0.13
N CYS A 70 -3.58 8.17 0.38
CA CYS A 70 -3.59 9.61 0.62
C CYS A 70 -4.16 10.39 -0.57
N ILE A 71 -3.93 9.93 -1.80
CA ILE A 71 -4.49 10.57 -3.01
C ILE A 71 -6.01 10.49 -2.98
N LEU A 72 -6.56 9.32 -2.64
CA LEU A 72 -8.01 9.13 -2.49
C LEU A 72 -8.55 9.97 -1.33
N GLY A 73 -7.81 10.06 -0.23
CA GLY A 73 -8.13 10.92 0.91
C GLY A 73 -8.17 12.40 0.53
N ILE A 74 -7.22 12.88 -0.26
CA ILE A 74 -7.19 14.26 -0.78
C ILE A 74 -8.41 14.53 -1.66
N ILE A 75 -8.72 13.62 -2.59
CA ILE A 75 -9.91 13.76 -3.46
C ILE A 75 -11.17 13.81 -2.62
N ALA A 76 -11.34 12.91 -1.64
CA ALA A 76 -12.49 12.87 -0.75
C ALA A 76 -12.62 14.17 0.08
N ALA A 77 -11.51 14.71 0.60
CA ALA A 77 -11.48 15.96 1.33
C ALA A 77 -11.89 17.16 0.44
N ILE A 78 -11.42 17.21 -0.80
CA ILE A 78 -11.79 18.27 -1.76
C ILE A 78 -13.29 18.19 -2.09
N VAL A 79 -13.81 16.98 -2.34
CA VAL A 79 -15.24 16.77 -2.58
C VAL A 79 -16.06 17.20 -1.37
N ALA A 80 -15.63 16.85 -0.15
CA ALA A 80 -16.26 17.27 1.09
C ALA A 80 -16.30 18.81 1.22
N LEU A 81 -15.18 19.48 0.97
CA LEU A 81 -15.11 20.95 1.03
C LEU A 81 -16.02 21.61 -0.02
N ARG A 82 -16.10 21.04 -1.23
CA ARG A 82 -17.02 21.52 -2.27
C ARG A 82 -18.48 21.33 -1.86
N SER A 83 -18.82 20.17 -1.29
CA SER A 83 -20.17 19.85 -0.82
C SER A 83 -20.59 20.80 0.32
N ILE A 84 -19.72 21.02 1.32
CA ILE A 84 -19.98 21.94 2.44
C ILE A 84 -20.15 23.39 1.95
N ARG A 85 -19.39 23.82 0.93
CA ARG A 85 -19.56 25.15 0.33
C ARG A 85 -20.87 25.30 -0.43
N ARG A 86 -21.33 24.21 -1.08
CA ARG A 86 -22.56 24.23 -1.90
C ARG A 86 -23.83 24.15 -1.07
N TYR A 87 -23.76 23.43 0.06
CA TYR A 87 -24.91 23.17 0.95
C TYR A 87 -24.53 23.47 2.41
N PRO A 88 -24.33 24.76 2.76
CA PRO A 88 -23.81 25.16 4.09
C PRO A 88 -24.80 24.92 5.22
N GLU A 89 -26.09 24.82 4.90
CA GLU A 89 -27.18 24.58 5.89
C GLU A 89 -27.30 23.08 6.22
N GLU A 90 -26.91 22.18 5.30
CA GLU A 90 -27.05 20.73 5.48
C GLU A 90 -25.78 20.08 6.05
N PHE A 91 -24.62 20.59 5.67
CA PHE A 91 -23.34 19.98 6.01
C PHE A 91 -22.47 20.86 6.92
N SER A 92 -21.89 20.19 7.93
CA SER A 92 -20.90 20.74 8.84
C SER A 92 -19.55 19.99 8.69
N GLY A 93 -18.49 20.50 9.32
CA GLY A 93 -17.20 19.83 9.38
C GLY A 93 -16.14 20.37 8.42
N ARG A 94 -16.23 21.65 8.03
CA ARG A 94 -15.21 22.31 7.20
C ARG A 94 -13.79 22.19 7.80
N GLY A 95 -13.67 22.37 9.13
CA GLY A 95 -12.39 22.20 9.84
C GLY A 95 -11.87 20.78 9.73
N LEU A 96 -12.77 19.77 9.87
CA LEU A 96 -12.43 18.37 9.74
C LEU A 96 -11.92 18.03 8.33
N ALA A 97 -12.59 18.55 7.28
CA ALA A 97 -12.19 18.34 5.89
C ALA A 97 -10.86 19.02 5.57
N LEU A 98 -10.59 20.22 6.12
CA LEU A 98 -9.30 20.90 5.98
C LEU A 98 -8.19 20.17 6.72
N ALA A 99 -8.46 19.70 7.94
CA ALA A 99 -7.50 18.89 8.69
C ALA A 99 -7.18 17.58 7.95
N ALA A 100 -8.19 16.88 7.44
CA ALA A 100 -8.01 15.68 6.63
C ALA A 100 -7.16 15.95 5.37
N LEU A 101 -7.42 17.07 4.68
CA LEU A 101 -6.64 17.48 3.51
C LEU A 101 -5.18 17.72 3.87
N ALA A 102 -4.92 18.45 4.96
CA ALA A 102 -3.57 18.74 5.44
C ALA A 102 -2.84 17.47 5.85
N ILE A 103 -3.49 16.59 6.61
CA ILE A 103 -2.88 15.31 7.07
C ILE A 103 -2.53 14.42 5.88
N ASN A 104 -3.45 14.21 4.93
CA ASN A 104 -3.17 13.41 3.74
C ASN A 104 -2.05 14.04 2.88
N GLY A 105 -2.02 15.36 2.74
CA GLY A 105 -0.96 16.07 2.02
C GLY A 105 0.40 15.91 2.69
N LEU A 106 0.47 16.04 4.02
CA LEU A 106 1.71 15.83 4.80
C LEU A 106 2.18 14.39 4.76
N LEU A 107 1.27 13.41 4.88
CA LEU A 107 1.60 11.99 4.79
C LEU A 107 2.13 11.64 3.40
N LEU A 108 1.49 12.12 2.34
CA LEU A 108 1.92 11.85 0.97
C LEU A 108 3.27 12.51 0.68
N GLY A 109 3.39 13.81 0.94
CA GLY A 109 4.63 14.57 0.68
C GLY A 109 5.78 14.12 1.58
N GLY A 110 5.54 14.00 2.89
CA GLY A 110 6.52 13.53 3.86
C GLY A 110 6.94 12.08 3.61
N GLY A 111 5.96 11.19 3.37
CA GLY A 111 6.24 9.79 3.07
C GLY A 111 7.02 9.61 1.76
N ALA A 112 6.64 10.32 0.70
CA ALA A 112 7.37 10.29 -0.56
C ALA A 112 8.80 10.82 -0.40
N SER A 113 8.98 11.91 0.33
CA SER A 113 10.31 12.48 0.63
C SER A 113 11.17 11.51 1.44
N LEU A 114 10.59 10.87 2.46
CA LEU A 114 11.27 9.88 3.29
C LEU A 114 11.73 8.67 2.46
N HIS A 115 10.86 8.13 1.61
CA HIS A 115 11.21 7.00 0.75
C HIS A 115 12.26 7.36 -0.28
N THR A 116 12.17 8.55 -0.88
CA THR A 116 13.17 9.05 -1.83
C THR A 116 14.52 9.23 -1.14
N TYR A 117 14.54 9.84 0.03
CA TYR A 117 15.76 10.02 0.81
C TYR A 117 16.38 8.67 1.18
N THR A 118 15.59 7.75 1.73
CA THR A 118 16.06 6.40 2.08
C THR A 118 16.60 5.68 0.85
N TYR A 119 15.91 5.77 -0.29
CA TYR A 119 16.36 5.15 -1.54
C TYR A 119 17.69 5.72 -2.02
N MET A 120 17.89 7.04 -1.94
CA MET A 120 19.12 7.69 -2.39
C MET A 120 20.32 7.42 -1.48
N THR A 121 20.07 7.34 -0.16
CA THR A 121 21.13 7.18 0.84
C THR A 121 21.45 5.72 1.20
N GLU A 122 20.67 4.79 0.67
CA GLU A 122 20.80 3.36 1.01
C GLU A 122 22.06 2.72 0.46
N VAL A 123 22.49 3.15 -0.73
CA VAL A 123 23.70 2.63 -1.39
C VAL A 123 24.92 3.35 -0.82
N PRO A 124 25.89 2.62 -0.28
CA PRO A 124 27.14 3.22 0.15
C PRO A 124 27.89 3.87 -1.02
N GLU A 125 28.73 4.86 -0.72
CA GLU A 125 29.57 5.48 -1.73
C GLU A 125 30.53 4.46 -2.39
N GLY A 126 30.67 4.55 -3.68
CA GLY A 126 31.53 3.65 -4.47
C GLY A 126 30.84 2.35 -4.92
N TYR A 127 29.61 2.09 -4.53
CA TYR A 127 28.88 0.90 -4.93
C TYR A 127 27.78 1.19 -5.96
N THR A 128 27.66 0.34 -6.95
CA THR A 128 26.60 0.42 -7.96
C THR A 128 25.40 -0.42 -7.53
N ARG A 129 24.19 0.17 -7.53
CA ARG A 129 22.97 -0.57 -7.22
C ARG A 129 22.65 -1.55 -8.34
N VAL A 130 22.54 -2.82 -8.00
CA VAL A 130 22.08 -3.89 -8.89
C VAL A 130 20.81 -4.51 -8.27
N LYS A 131 19.81 -4.74 -9.09
CA LYS A 131 18.56 -5.39 -8.66
C LYS A 131 18.55 -6.83 -9.11
N PHE A 132 17.97 -7.72 -8.31
CA PHE A 132 17.96 -9.14 -8.63
C PHE A 132 17.35 -9.45 -10.01
N TYR A 133 16.28 -8.75 -10.40
CA TYR A 133 15.66 -9.02 -11.70
C TYR A 133 16.57 -8.68 -12.90
N GLU A 134 17.62 -7.89 -12.70
CA GLU A 134 18.64 -7.60 -13.72
C GLU A 134 19.64 -8.76 -13.89
N LEU A 135 19.73 -9.62 -12.86
CA LEU A 135 20.55 -10.83 -12.85
C LEU A 135 19.75 -12.06 -13.27
N GLN A 136 18.42 -12.02 -13.21
CA GLN A 136 17.53 -13.11 -13.57
C GLN A 136 17.41 -13.23 -15.08
N GLN A 137 17.30 -14.46 -15.55
CA GLN A 137 16.99 -14.68 -16.97
C GLN A 137 15.50 -14.51 -17.22
N ASP A 138 15.16 -13.85 -18.32
CA ASP A 138 13.77 -13.74 -18.75
C ASP A 138 13.17 -15.14 -18.97
N GLY A 139 12.00 -15.39 -18.38
CA GLY A 139 11.31 -16.69 -18.36
C GLY A 139 10.84 -17.22 -19.71
N SER A 140 11.40 -16.75 -20.80
CA SER A 140 11.09 -17.17 -22.17
C SER A 140 11.79 -18.46 -22.56
N GLY A 141 11.16 -19.56 -22.20
CA GLY A 141 11.17 -20.91 -22.84
C GLY A 141 12.47 -21.65 -23.13
N ASN A 142 13.58 -21.00 -23.29
CA ASN A 142 14.88 -21.64 -23.57
C ASN A 142 15.93 -21.04 -22.61
N LYS A 143 15.88 -21.47 -21.35
CA LYS A 143 16.79 -21.02 -20.31
C LYS A 143 18.19 -21.54 -20.63
N LEU A 144 18.94 -20.72 -21.34
CA LEU A 144 20.37 -20.93 -21.48
C LEU A 144 20.97 -20.78 -20.08
N GLN A 145 21.56 -21.84 -19.55
CA GLN A 145 22.30 -21.82 -18.29
C GLN A 145 23.57 -20.99 -18.44
N ARG A 146 23.41 -19.66 -18.59
CA ARG A 146 24.51 -18.71 -18.71
C ARG A 146 24.19 -17.43 -17.93
N PRO A 147 25.21 -16.71 -17.48
CA PRO A 147 25.02 -15.39 -16.83
C PRO A 147 24.33 -14.39 -17.76
N THR A 148 23.56 -13.45 -17.18
CA THR A 148 22.94 -12.36 -17.95
C THR A 148 23.98 -11.35 -18.41
N ASP A 149 23.65 -10.57 -19.44
CA ASP A 149 24.56 -9.51 -19.96
C ASP A 149 24.85 -8.47 -18.87
N LYS A 150 23.85 -8.16 -18.02
CA LYS A 150 24.03 -7.26 -16.86
C LYS A 150 25.02 -7.84 -15.84
N ALA A 151 24.95 -9.14 -15.56
CA ALA A 151 25.88 -9.77 -14.66
C ALA A 151 27.34 -9.72 -15.20
N ILE A 152 27.50 -9.87 -16.52
CA ILE A 152 28.80 -9.74 -17.17
C ILE A 152 29.32 -8.32 -17.11
N GLU A 153 28.45 -7.31 -17.32
CA GLU A 153 28.80 -5.89 -17.24
C GLU A 153 29.34 -5.51 -15.84
N VAL A 154 28.69 -6.02 -14.78
CA VAL A 154 29.07 -5.69 -13.38
C VAL A 154 30.11 -6.66 -12.79
N HIS A 155 30.68 -7.54 -13.62
CA HIS A 155 31.74 -8.44 -13.20
C HIS A 155 32.96 -7.69 -12.63
N ASP A 156 33.46 -8.14 -11.47
CA ASP A 156 34.56 -7.52 -10.71
C ASP A 156 34.28 -6.06 -10.23
N GLN A 157 33.02 -5.58 -10.30
CA GLN A 157 32.63 -4.28 -9.75
C GLN A 157 32.14 -4.40 -8.30
N ASP A 158 32.18 -3.26 -7.62
CA ASP A 158 31.63 -3.12 -6.29
C ASP A 158 30.13 -2.79 -6.42
N ILE A 159 29.28 -3.71 -6.01
CA ILE A 159 27.83 -3.60 -6.14
C ILE A 159 27.10 -3.59 -4.80
N PHE A 160 25.91 -3.02 -4.83
CA PHE A 160 24.93 -3.10 -3.75
C PHE A 160 23.73 -3.94 -4.19
N LEU A 161 23.46 -5.01 -3.46
CA LEU A 161 22.42 -5.99 -3.77
C LEU A 161 21.53 -6.22 -2.55
N LYS A 162 20.23 -6.43 -2.78
CA LYS A 162 19.26 -6.77 -1.73
C LYS A 162 18.62 -8.12 -2.02
N GLY A 163 18.49 -8.94 -0.99
CA GLY A 163 17.81 -10.24 -1.10
C GLY A 163 17.54 -10.86 0.26
N TYR A 164 17.10 -12.09 0.24
CA TYR A 164 16.83 -12.89 1.44
C TYR A 164 17.83 -14.04 1.53
N ILE A 165 18.16 -14.42 2.75
CA ILE A 165 19.00 -15.64 2.96
C ILE A 165 18.11 -16.85 2.68
N HIS A 166 18.58 -17.73 1.80
CA HIS A 166 17.89 -18.97 1.50
C HIS A 166 17.90 -19.89 2.73
N PRO A 167 16.76 -20.50 3.12
CA PRO A 167 16.67 -21.32 4.33
C PRO A 167 17.65 -22.49 4.39
N SER A 168 18.03 -23.06 3.24
CA SER A 168 19.03 -24.15 3.20
C SER A 168 20.43 -23.73 3.59
N SER A 169 20.72 -22.42 3.66
CA SER A 169 22.04 -21.93 4.07
C SER A 169 22.35 -22.18 5.55
N GLY A 170 21.36 -22.64 6.33
CA GLY A 170 21.50 -22.94 7.74
C GLY A 170 20.80 -21.92 8.65
N SER A 171 21.07 -22.01 9.93
CA SER A 171 20.48 -21.16 10.99
C SER A 171 21.55 -20.51 11.85
N GLY A 172 21.18 -19.45 12.57
CA GLY A 172 22.07 -18.71 13.45
C GLY A 172 22.92 -17.67 12.70
N LEU A 173 24.15 -17.47 13.14
CA LEU A 173 25.10 -16.50 12.56
C LEU A 173 25.85 -17.13 11.39
N LEU A 174 25.61 -16.62 10.19
CA LEU A 174 26.23 -17.11 8.96
C LEU A 174 27.27 -16.12 8.45
N LYS A 175 28.37 -16.67 7.90
CA LYS A 175 29.41 -15.94 7.15
C LYS A 175 29.34 -16.24 5.67
N HIS A 176 28.75 -17.38 5.33
CA HIS A 176 28.57 -17.87 3.99
C HIS A 176 27.15 -18.38 3.81
N PHE A 177 26.46 -17.92 2.77
CA PHE A 177 25.05 -18.26 2.52
C PHE A 177 24.66 -17.98 1.07
N ILE A 178 23.52 -18.51 0.68
CA ILE A 178 22.88 -18.21 -0.61
C ILE A 178 21.87 -17.09 -0.42
N LEU A 179 21.95 -16.08 -1.25
CA LEU A 179 21.01 -14.96 -1.31
C LEU A 179 20.06 -15.19 -2.48
N VAL A 180 18.76 -14.94 -2.25
CA VAL A 180 17.68 -15.10 -3.23
C VAL A 180 16.83 -13.84 -3.30
N PRO A 181 16.12 -13.56 -4.41
CA PRO A 181 15.31 -12.36 -4.59
C PRO A 181 14.10 -12.31 -3.66
N ASP A 182 13.46 -13.45 -3.45
CA ASP A 182 12.30 -13.61 -2.60
C ASP A 182 12.26 -14.99 -1.93
N LEU A 183 11.43 -15.14 -0.90
CA LEU A 183 11.24 -16.39 -0.18
C LEU A 183 10.11 -17.25 -0.78
N GLY A 184 9.27 -16.68 -1.65
CA GLY A 184 8.15 -17.40 -2.26
C GLY A 184 8.63 -18.52 -3.19
N THR A 185 9.65 -18.24 -3.98
CA THR A 185 10.22 -19.17 -4.93
C THR A 185 10.81 -20.41 -4.22
N CYS A 186 11.52 -20.22 -3.10
CA CYS A 186 12.14 -21.33 -2.37
C CYS A 186 11.19 -22.09 -1.43
N CYS A 187 10.13 -21.43 -0.91
CA CYS A 187 9.23 -22.07 0.05
C CYS A 187 8.00 -22.71 -0.59
N PHE A 188 7.55 -22.19 -1.75
CA PHE A 188 6.29 -22.59 -2.41
C PHE A 188 6.46 -22.98 -3.87
N GLY A 189 7.54 -22.61 -4.55
CA GLY A 189 7.73 -22.76 -5.99
C GLY A 189 8.76 -23.80 -6.43
N GLY A 190 9.44 -24.46 -5.51
CA GLY A 190 10.50 -25.42 -5.81
C GLY A 190 11.91 -24.85 -5.63
N GLN A 191 12.90 -25.45 -6.30
CA GLN A 191 14.28 -24.97 -6.22
C GLN A 191 14.46 -23.68 -7.04
N PRO A 192 15.17 -22.66 -6.49
CA PRO A 192 15.50 -21.46 -7.24
C PRO A 192 16.45 -21.81 -8.42
N GLU A 193 16.33 -21.04 -9.49
CA GLU A 193 17.20 -21.21 -10.65
C GLU A 193 18.60 -20.69 -10.38
N SER A 194 19.58 -21.11 -11.19
CA SER A 194 20.97 -20.67 -11.05
C SER A 194 21.15 -19.17 -11.15
N SER A 195 20.30 -18.49 -11.92
CA SER A 195 20.24 -17.02 -12.04
C SER A 195 19.59 -16.34 -10.84
N ASP A 196 18.85 -17.07 -10.02
CA ASP A 196 18.15 -16.56 -8.84
C ASP A 196 18.96 -16.73 -7.56
N MET A 197 20.16 -17.24 -7.67
CA MET A 197 21.04 -17.51 -6.54
C MET A 197 22.34 -16.73 -6.64
N VAL A 198 22.69 -16.06 -5.53
CA VAL A 198 24.00 -15.44 -5.37
C VAL A 198 24.68 -16.02 -4.13
N GLU A 199 25.82 -16.66 -4.32
CA GLU A 199 26.67 -17.14 -3.24
C GLU A 199 27.34 -15.96 -2.56
N VAL A 200 27.07 -15.75 -1.27
CA VAL A 200 27.59 -14.63 -0.50
C VAL A 200 28.60 -15.12 0.51
N THR A 201 29.77 -14.47 0.52
CA THR A 201 30.77 -14.64 1.58
C THR A 201 31.02 -13.29 2.23
N LEU A 202 30.81 -13.19 3.54
CA LEU A 202 31.08 -11.97 4.30
C LEU A 202 32.57 -11.88 4.62
N SER A 203 33.16 -10.70 4.35
CA SER A 203 34.57 -10.39 4.63
C SER A 203 34.74 -9.76 6.01
N GLY A 204 35.97 -9.60 6.47
CA GLY A 204 36.28 -8.88 7.69
C GLY A 204 35.77 -9.50 9.01
N GLY A 205 35.48 -10.79 9.02
CA GLY A 205 34.96 -11.46 10.23
C GLY A 205 33.49 -11.18 10.53
N GLN A 206 32.77 -10.48 9.64
CA GLN A 206 31.35 -10.19 9.78
C GLN A 206 30.51 -11.48 9.71
N SER A 207 29.39 -11.46 10.39
CA SER A 207 28.35 -12.48 10.31
C SER A 207 26.98 -11.84 10.31
N THR A 208 26.01 -12.50 9.74
CA THR A 208 24.62 -12.05 9.74
C THR A 208 23.70 -13.15 10.24
N GLU A 209 22.63 -12.78 10.89
CA GLU A 209 21.65 -13.73 11.38
C GLU A 209 20.77 -14.25 10.23
N ALA A 210 20.63 -15.58 10.17
CA ALA A 210 19.69 -16.24 9.28
C ALA A 210 18.26 -15.99 9.74
N ASN A 211 17.62 -14.97 9.19
CA ASN A 211 16.22 -14.62 9.44
C ASN A 211 15.53 -14.27 8.13
N MET A 212 14.18 -14.20 8.15
CA MET A 212 13.36 -13.88 6.99
C MET A 212 13.36 -12.39 6.62
N ARG A 213 14.31 -11.60 7.13
CA ARG A 213 14.42 -10.18 6.80
C ARG A 213 15.29 -9.99 5.58
N LYS A 214 14.89 -9.03 4.73
CA LYS A 214 15.67 -8.64 3.56
C LYS A 214 17.02 -8.07 3.99
N LYS A 215 18.09 -8.65 3.50
CA LYS A 215 19.48 -8.22 3.74
C LYS A 215 19.89 -7.23 2.66
N LYS A 216 20.71 -6.26 3.06
CA LYS A 216 21.34 -5.28 2.20
C LYS A 216 22.84 -5.55 2.24
N LEU A 217 23.40 -5.87 1.11
CA LEU A 217 24.78 -6.30 0.97
C LEU A 217 25.51 -5.38 0.00
N ALA A 218 26.72 -4.96 0.37
CA ALA A 218 27.59 -4.23 -0.51
C ALA A 218 28.95 -4.93 -0.56
N GLY A 219 29.49 -5.15 -1.76
CA GLY A 219 30.74 -5.86 -1.95
C GLY A 219 31.06 -6.11 -3.41
N LYS A 220 32.15 -6.84 -3.62
CA LYS A 220 32.64 -7.19 -4.94
C LYS A 220 31.90 -8.36 -5.54
N PHE A 221 31.32 -8.14 -6.73
CA PHE A 221 30.56 -9.11 -7.47
C PHE A 221 31.42 -9.84 -8.48
N ARG A 222 31.26 -11.14 -8.59
CA ARG A 222 31.94 -11.97 -9.56
C ARG A 222 31.00 -12.97 -10.22
N VAL A 223 31.14 -13.09 -11.53
CA VAL A 223 30.51 -14.14 -12.30
C VAL A 223 31.42 -15.37 -12.28
N ASN A 224 30.86 -16.50 -11.90
CA ASN A 224 31.56 -17.77 -11.95
C ASN A 224 31.55 -18.28 -13.40
N GLN A 225 32.70 -18.28 -14.03
CA GLN A 225 32.87 -18.75 -15.42
C GLN A 225 32.84 -20.27 -15.55
N ALA A 226 33.11 -20.98 -14.47
CA ALA A 226 33.05 -22.45 -14.40
C ALA A 226 32.13 -22.83 -13.23
N PRO A 227 30.81 -22.71 -13.38
CA PRO A 227 29.88 -23.01 -12.31
C PRO A 227 29.93 -24.51 -11.98
N GLN A 228 30.04 -24.78 -10.71
CA GLN A 228 29.94 -26.15 -10.18
C GLN A 228 28.69 -26.22 -9.31
N SER A 229 28.04 -27.36 -9.31
CA SER A 229 26.97 -27.62 -8.36
C SER A 229 27.52 -27.46 -6.94
N LEU A 230 27.02 -26.44 -6.22
CA LEU A 230 27.37 -26.20 -4.83
C LEU A 230 26.17 -26.58 -3.98
N THR A 231 26.40 -27.46 -3.00
CA THR A 231 25.39 -27.91 -2.05
C THR A 231 24.29 -28.81 -2.64
N ASP A 232 23.23 -29.05 -1.87
CA ASP A 232 22.08 -29.90 -2.19
C ASP A 232 21.19 -29.38 -3.35
N PHE A 233 21.61 -28.31 -4.02
CA PHE A 233 20.96 -27.81 -5.21
C PHE A 233 21.61 -28.46 -6.46
N ASP A 234 20.80 -29.07 -7.28
CA ASP A 234 21.24 -29.62 -8.59
C ASP A 234 21.62 -28.53 -9.60
N ASN A 235 21.49 -27.26 -9.20
CA ASN A 235 21.76 -26.10 -10.04
C ASN A 235 23.15 -25.50 -9.74
N ALA A 236 23.86 -25.16 -10.80
CA ALA A 236 25.12 -24.43 -10.70
C ALA A 236 24.87 -22.95 -10.29
N VAL A 237 25.72 -22.45 -9.39
CA VAL A 237 25.63 -21.02 -8.98
C VAL A 237 26.53 -20.19 -9.88
N PHE A 238 25.92 -19.23 -10.59
CA PHE A 238 26.65 -18.33 -11.49
C PHE A 238 27.28 -17.15 -10.79
N TYR A 239 26.69 -16.68 -9.69
CA TYR A 239 27.02 -15.40 -9.09
C TYR A 239 27.61 -15.53 -7.71
N ARG A 240 28.69 -14.80 -7.48
CA ARG A 240 29.37 -14.72 -6.19
C ARG A 240 29.49 -13.28 -5.75
N LEU A 241 29.19 -13.02 -4.49
CA LEU A 241 29.35 -11.71 -3.87
C LEU A 241 30.23 -11.83 -2.63
N ARG A 242 31.40 -11.18 -2.68
CA ARG A 242 32.22 -11.00 -1.47
C ARG A 242 31.78 -9.69 -0.82
N ALA A 243 30.92 -9.81 0.18
CA ALA A 243 30.33 -8.65 0.82
C ALA A 243 31.23 -8.09 1.93
N ASP A 244 31.49 -6.80 1.83
CA ASP A 244 32.29 -6.04 2.81
C ASP A 244 31.38 -5.34 3.82
N GLN A 245 30.08 -5.17 3.49
CA GLN A 245 29.07 -4.58 4.37
C GLN A 245 27.78 -5.39 4.30
N VAL A 246 27.17 -5.61 5.48
CA VAL A 246 25.86 -6.26 5.65
C VAL A 246 25.00 -5.45 6.61
N LYS A 247 23.71 -5.20 6.22
CA LYS A 247 22.71 -4.52 7.04
C LYS A 247 21.39 -5.27 7.00
#